data_8aa5bd8d53da3e9e116fb65f302487ab
#
_entry.id   8aa5bd8d53da3e9e116fb65f302487ab
#
_cell.length_a   1.000
_cell.length_b   1.000
_cell.length_c   1.000
_cell.angle_alpha   90.00
_cell.angle_beta   90.00
_cell.angle_gamma   90.00
#
_symmetry.space_group_name_H-M   'P 1'
#
loop_
_entity.id
_entity.type
_entity.pdbx_description
1 polymer ?
#
loop_
_entity_poly.entity_id
_entity_poly.type
_entity_poly.pdbx_seq_one_letter_code
_entity_poly.pdbx_strand_id
1 'polypeptide(L)'
;MFSILLMAQGYCHAADAEVIDGWQQFERLVKDDLISYEDGLKEIRQWGEVLQRAYPAVQFDGRIFFPVKGYGLKHVGGKRGEGFRPSRYEFVGPKRRIGHPAQDIFVYDGNQDTLDDRTGNPIEVLALAEGIVVSTFSEWRPSSFEDPGNGKRGGNYVWIYHPALTLLSYYAHLETVTVQLGERVAGGQPIATLGRTGTNAYAERSPTHLHLMLLRANDMTPVDPFPLLAQTSGGPEKEAPVAAAPRKAVSKRVR
;
A
#
# COMPACT_ATOMS: atom_id res chain seq x y z
N MET A 1 8.36 41.46 -12.79
CA MET A 1 8.14 40.91 -11.46
C MET A 1 8.00 39.38 -11.63
N PHE A 2 9.13 38.66 -11.54
CA PHE A 2 9.13 37.20 -11.70
C PHE A 2 8.95 36.59 -10.31
N SER A 3 7.82 35.93 -10.08
CA SER A 3 7.60 35.11 -8.89
C SER A 3 8.36 33.79 -9.07
N ILE A 4 9.40 33.64 -8.27
CA ILE A 4 10.14 32.37 -8.13
C ILE A 4 9.26 31.47 -7.25
N LEU A 5 8.64 30.47 -7.89
CA LEU A 5 7.99 29.38 -7.20
C LEU A 5 9.09 28.47 -6.62
N LEU A 6 9.43 28.66 -5.34
CA LEU A 6 10.35 27.79 -4.62
C LEU A 6 9.65 26.44 -4.44
N MET A 7 10.00 25.47 -5.26
CA MET A 7 9.71 24.06 -5.01
C MET A 7 10.48 23.71 -3.72
N ALA A 8 9.76 23.50 -2.63
CA ALA A 8 10.33 22.95 -1.41
C ALA A 8 10.70 21.48 -1.67
N GLN A 9 11.87 21.24 -2.22
CA GLN A 9 12.49 19.92 -2.19
C GLN A 9 12.79 19.63 -0.71
N GLY A 10 12.03 18.67 -0.14
CA GLY A 10 12.23 18.21 1.22
C GLY A 10 13.61 17.59 1.37
N TYR A 11 14.56 18.35 1.89
CA TYR A 11 15.83 17.80 2.34
C TYR A 11 15.55 16.84 3.49
N CYS A 12 15.79 15.56 3.28
CA CYS A 12 15.91 14.59 4.35
C CYS A 12 17.09 15.04 5.23
N HIS A 13 16.81 15.40 6.50
CA HIS A 13 17.89 15.68 7.45
C HIS A 13 18.67 14.38 7.69
N ALA A 14 19.97 14.45 7.99
CA ALA A 14 20.79 13.27 8.26
C ALA A 14 20.19 12.37 9.36
N ALA A 15 19.53 12.96 10.36
CA ALA A 15 18.80 12.24 11.40
C ALA A 15 17.57 11.46 10.85
N ASP A 16 16.89 11.98 9.84
CA ASP A 16 15.77 11.28 9.18
C ASP A 16 16.28 10.05 8.43
N ALA A 17 17.42 10.17 7.73
CA ALA A 17 18.02 9.05 7.01
C ALA A 17 18.38 7.89 7.95
N GLU A 18 18.97 8.17 9.10
CA GLU A 18 19.33 7.16 10.09
C GLU A 18 18.10 6.41 10.63
N VAL A 19 17.01 7.14 10.90
CA VAL A 19 15.73 6.53 11.35
C VAL A 19 15.14 5.64 10.27
N ILE A 20 15.12 6.11 9.02
CA ILE A 20 14.56 5.37 7.90
C ILE A 20 15.37 4.11 7.59
N ASP A 21 16.70 4.22 7.53
CA ASP A 21 17.59 3.10 7.27
C ASP A 21 17.46 2.03 8.38
N GLY A 22 17.39 2.47 9.63
CA GLY A 22 17.21 1.57 10.77
C GLY A 22 15.85 0.85 10.74
N TRP A 23 14.76 1.56 10.44
CA TRP A 23 13.44 0.95 10.26
C TRP A 23 13.45 -0.09 9.13
N GLN A 24 14.02 0.27 7.98
CA GLN A 24 14.09 -0.64 6.84
C GLN A 24 14.94 -1.88 7.15
N GLN A 25 16.01 -1.72 7.92
CA GLN A 25 16.82 -2.84 8.38
C GLN A 25 16.03 -3.76 9.31
N PHE A 26 15.32 -3.21 10.30
CA PHE A 26 14.45 -3.98 11.19
C PHE A 26 13.36 -4.74 10.41
N GLU A 27 12.66 -4.07 9.50
CA GLU A 27 11.64 -4.68 8.66
C GLU A 27 12.21 -5.84 7.83
N ARG A 28 13.43 -5.70 7.32
CA ARG A 28 14.14 -6.73 6.57
C ARG A 28 14.46 -7.94 7.45
N LEU A 29 15.00 -7.72 8.66
CA LEU A 29 15.27 -8.79 9.61
C LEU A 29 14.00 -9.59 9.94
N VAL A 30 12.87 -8.91 10.11
CA VAL A 30 11.57 -9.56 10.33
C VAL A 30 11.13 -10.36 9.11
N LYS A 31 11.24 -9.81 7.92
CA LYS A 31 10.80 -10.48 6.67
C LYS A 31 11.60 -11.72 6.35
N ASP A 32 12.89 -11.67 6.59
CA ASP A 32 13.83 -12.73 6.25
C ASP A 32 13.99 -13.77 7.41
N ASP A 33 13.15 -13.64 8.47
CA ASP A 33 13.20 -14.49 9.68
C ASP A 33 14.59 -14.49 10.37
N LEU A 34 15.31 -13.36 10.32
CA LEU A 34 16.66 -13.20 10.86
C LEU A 34 16.69 -12.61 12.27
N ILE A 35 15.54 -12.33 12.87
CA ILE A 35 15.42 -11.83 14.24
C ILE A 35 14.63 -12.83 15.10
N SER A 36 15.07 -13.02 16.35
CA SER A 36 14.31 -13.86 17.28
C SER A 36 12.95 -13.20 17.62
N TYR A 37 11.98 -14.01 18.04
CA TYR A 37 10.68 -13.48 18.46
C TYR A 37 10.79 -12.49 19.62
N GLU A 38 11.63 -12.82 20.62
CA GLU A 38 11.83 -11.97 21.80
C GLU A 38 12.49 -10.64 21.45
N ASP A 39 13.52 -10.66 20.62
CA ASP A 39 14.21 -9.44 20.19
C ASP A 39 13.33 -8.62 19.27
N GLY A 40 12.58 -9.26 18.38
CA GLY A 40 11.61 -8.58 17.54
C GLY A 40 10.53 -7.83 18.34
N LEU A 41 10.06 -8.40 19.47
CA LEU A 41 9.12 -7.71 20.36
C LEU A 41 9.73 -6.50 21.08
N LYS A 42 11.05 -6.55 21.39
CA LYS A 42 11.78 -5.39 21.96
C LYS A 42 11.91 -4.29 20.91
N GLU A 43 12.34 -4.67 19.70
CA GLU A 43 12.49 -3.75 18.57
C GLU A 43 11.18 -3.06 18.21
N ILE A 44 10.05 -3.76 18.18
CA ILE A 44 8.72 -3.14 17.92
C ILE A 44 8.47 -1.95 18.86
N ARG A 45 8.71 -2.13 20.17
CA ARG A 45 8.49 -1.07 21.15
C ARG A 45 9.43 0.11 20.93
N GLN A 46 10.71 -0.18 20.67
CA GLN A 46 11.71 0.86 20.41
C GLN A 46 11.37 1.65 19.13
N TRP A 47 11.01 0.96 18.05
CA TRP A 47 10.66 1.61 16.79
C TRP A 47 9.39 2.46 16.89
N GLY A 48 8.40 2.04 17.66
CA GLY A 48 7.23 2.86 17.96
C GLY A 48 7.62 4.21 18.57
N GLU A 49 8.53 4.20 19.55
CA GLU A 49 9.03 5.43 20.20
C GLU A 49 9.94 6.25 19.26
N VAL A 50 10.81 5.59 18.49
CA VAL A 50 11.72 6.26 17.56
C VAL A 50 10.95 7.02 16.49
N LEU A 51 9.95 6.37 15.85
CA LEU A 51 9.13 7.00 14.83
C LEU A 51 8.35 8.20 15.38
N GLN A 52 7.74 8.07 16.56
CA GLN A 52 7.00 9.17 17.20
C GLN A 52 7.90 10.34 17.58
N ARG A 53 9.13 10.08 18.01
CA ARG A 53 10.08 11.11 18.38
C ARG A 53 10.66 11.83 17.15
N ALA A 54 10.99 11.07 16.11
CA ALA A 54 11.54 11.62 14.87
C ALA A 54 10.49 12.39 14.06
N TYR A 55 9.24 11.87 14.08
CA TYR A 55 8.13 12.43 13.35
C TYR A 55 6.96 12.71 14.31
N PRO A 56 7.03 13.78 15.10
CA PRO A 56 5.97 14.12 16.04
C PRO A 56 4.66 14.37 15.31
N ALA A 57 3.55 14.02 15.96
CA ALA A 57 2.22 14.25 15.42
C ALA A 57 2.00 15.74 15.17
N VAL A 58 1.63 16.06 13.93
CA VAL A 58 1.11 17.36 13.55
C VAL A 58 -0.42 17.35 13.70
N GLN A 59 -1.04 18.52 13.70
CA GLN A 59 -2.50 18.58 13.74
C GLN A 59 -3.07 17.87 12.51
N PHE A 60 -3.86 16.81 12.75
CA PHE A 60 -4.55 16.08 11.70
C PHE A 60 -5.67 16.93 11.12
N ASP A 61 -5.67 17.12 9.82
CA ASP A 61 -6.69 17.90 9.12
C ASP A 61 -8.01 17.11 8.88
N GLY A 62 -8.06 15.87 9.37
CA GLY A 62 -9.22 14.98 9.27
C GLY A 62 -9.40 14.32 7.90
N ARG A 63 -8.56 14.60 6.93
CA ARG A 63 -8.73 14.07 5.57
C ARG A 63 -8.08 12.70 5.40
N ILE A 64 -8.93 11.74 5.02
CA ILE A 64 -8.52 10.39 4.59
C ILE A 64 -8.88 10.25 3.12
N PHE A 65 -7.99 9.66 2.35
CA PHE A 65 -8.15 9.45 0.92
C PHE A 65 -8.32 7.97 0.61
N PHE A 66 -9.22 7.65 -0.33
CA PHE A 66 -9.33 6.26 -0.79
C PHE A 66 -8.07 5.90 -1.58
N PRO A 67 -7.40 4.77 -1.24
CA PRO A 67 -6.03 4.53 -1.71
C PRO A 67 -5.92 4.04 -3.15
N VAL A 68 -7.03 3.90 -3.88
CA VAL A 68 -7.04 3.53 -5.30
C VAL A 68 -7.85 4.58 -6.05
N LYS A 69 -7.20 5.31 -6.95
CA LYS A 69 -7.82 6.40 -7.71
C LYS A 69 -8.96 5.91 -8.60
N GLY A 70 -10.11 6.59 -8.54
CA GLY A 70 -11.29 6.23 -9.32
C GLY A 70 -12.09 5.04 -8.77
N TYR A 71 -11.72 4.55 -7.60
CA TYR A 71 -12.40 3.47 -6.88
C TYR A 71 -12.95 3.97 -5.54
N GLY A 72 -13.70 3.15 -4.85
CA GLY A 72 -14.32 3.53 -3.58
C GLY A 72 -14.75 2.31 -2.78
N LEU A 73 -15.45 2.52 -1.68
CA LEU A 73 -15.74 1.53 -0.65
C LEU A 73 -16.40 0.23 -1.18
N LYS A 74 -17.20 0.31 -2.25
CA LYS A 74 -17.84 -0.86 -2.88
C LYS A 74 -16.86 -1.89 -3.46
N HIS A 75 -15.59 -1.50 -3.62
CA HIS A 75 -14.53 -2.36 -4.17
C HIS A 75 -13.71 -3.04 -3.08
N VAL A 76 -13.92 -2.67 -1.81
CA VAL A 76 -13.28 -3.37 -0.68
C VAL A 76 -13.88 -4.77 -0.53
N GLY A 77 -13.03 -5.78 -0.37
CA GLY A 77 -13.42 -7.17 -0.29
C GLY A 77 -14.38 -7.46 0.87
N GLY A 78 -15.42 -8.25 0.57
CA GLY A 78 -16.53 -8.47 1.48
C GLY A 78 -17.58 -7.34 1.42
N LYS A 79 -18.77 -7.60 1.93
CA LYS A 79 -19.88 -6.62 1.87
C LYS A 79 -19.73 -5.46 2.87
N ARG A 80 -18.97 -5.66 3.96
CA ARG A 80 -18.81 -4.72 5.07
C ARG A 80 -17.40 -4.78 5.66
N GLY A 81 -16.39 -5.07 4.85
CA GLY A 81 -15.01 -5.19 5.32
C GLY A 81 -14.68 -6.55 5.96
N GLU A 82 -15.45 -7.59 5.67
CA GLU A 82 -15.18 -8.95 6.19
C GLU A 82 -13.88 -9.56 5.64
N GLY A 83 -13.19 -8.85 4.72
CA GLY A 83 -11.85 -9.20 4.25
C GLY A 83 -10.79 -9.14 5.35
N PHE A 84 -10.98 -8.26 6.35
CA PHE A 84 -10.09 -8.15 7.50
C PHE A 84 -10.28 -9.33 8.46
N ARG A 85 -9.29 -10.23 8.49
CA ARG A 85 -9.29 -11.44 9.32
C ARG A 85 -7.91 -11.63 9.95
N PRO A 86 -7.51 -10.78 10.89
CA PRO A 86 -6.15 -10.80 11.43
C PRO A 86 -5.84 -12.09 12.19
N SER A 87 -6.87 -12.84 12.64
CA SER A 87 -6.71 -14.07 13.42
C SER A 87 -5.75 -13.85 14.60
N ARG A 88 -4.61 -14.53 14.61
CA ARG A 88 -3.54 -14.37 15.59
C ARG A 88 -2.28 -13.80 14.91
N TYR A 89 -2.46 -12.89 13.95
CA TYR A 89 -1.33 -12.25 13.28
C TYR A 89 -0.44 -11.53 14.30
N GLU A 90 0.85 -11.72 14.15
CA GLU A 90 1.90 -10.99 14.87
C GLU A 90 2.90 -10.49 13.83
N PHE A 91 3.38 -9.26 13.98
CA PHE A 91 4.33 -8.66 13.02
C PHE A 91 5.65 -9.42 12.97
N VAL A 92 6.10 -9.97 14.11
CA VAL A 92 7.31 -10.79 14.22
C VAL A 92 6.99 -12.27 14.46
N GLY A 93 7.92 -13.16 14.11
CA GLY A 93 7.81 -14.60 14.33
C GLY A 93 6.87 -15.32 13.37
N PRO A 94 6.55 -16.59 13.64
CA PRO A 94 5.86 -17.46 12.67
C PRO A 94 4.42 -17.06 12.39
N LYS A 95 3.77 -16.32 13.30
CA LYS A 95 2.38 -15.93 13.15
C LYS A 95 2.17 -14.73 12.20
N ARG A 96 3.22 -14.05 11.75
CA ARG A 96 3.12 -12.99 10.73
C ARG A 96 2.54 -13.47 9.39
N ARG A 97 2.46 -14.78 9.19
CA ARG A 97 1.89 -15.40 7.99
C ARG A 97 0.48 -15.94 8.21
N ILE A 98 -0.11 -15.72 9.37
CA ILE A 98 -1.44 -16.23 9.73
C ILE A 98 -2.49 -15.15 9.55
N GLY A 99 -3.63 -15.54 8.99
CA GLY A 99 -4.75 -14.63 8.78
C GLY A 99 -4.56 -13.68 7.60
N HIS A 100 -5.44 -12.69 7.55
CA HIS A 100 -5.44 -11.62 6.56
C HIS A 100 -5.62 -10.27 7.29
N PRO A 101 -4.53 -9.66 7.81
CA PRO A 101 -4.59 -8.43 8.62
C PRO A 101 -4.74 -7.17 7.76
N ALA A 102 -5.50 -7.25 6.67
CA ALA A 102 -5.61 -6.23 5.64
C ALA A 102 -7.02 -6.21 5.04
N GLN A 103 -7.29 -5.21 4.22
CA GLN A 103 -8.38 -5.20 3.26
C GLN A 103 -7.80 -5.29 1.85
N ASP A 104 -8.43 -6.12 1.00
CA ASP A 104 -8.14 -6.16 -0.41
C ASP A 104 -9.13 -5.25 -1.15
N ILE A 105 -8.62 -4.37 -2.00
CA ILE A 105 -9.40 -3.45 -2.82
C ILE A 105 -9.30 -3.89 -4.26
N PHE A 106 -10.37 -4.49 -4.77
CA PHE A 106 -10.42 -5.08 -6.10
C PHE A 106 -10.64 -4.02 -7.17
N VAL A 107 -10.04 -4.26 -8.34
CA VAL A 107 -10.12 -3.36 -9.48
C VAL A 107 -10.65 -4.05 -10.74
N TYR A 108 -10.99 -3.28 -11.75
CA TYR A 108 -11.41 -3.79 -13.05
C TYR A 108 -10.18 -4.04 -13.92
N ASP A 109 -9.67 -5.26 -13.87
CA ASP A 109 -8.55 -5.78 -14.66
C ASP A 109 -8.79 -7.28 -14.91
N GLY A 110 -9.76 -7.57 -15.75
CA GLY A 110 -10.20 -8.94 -16.03
C GLY A 110 -9.23 -9.70 -16.94
N ASN A 111 -8.45 -9.00 -17.75
CA ASN A 111 -7.42 -9.58 -18.63
C ASN A 111 -6.05 -9.69 -17.93
N GLN A 112 -5.92 -9.14 -16.72
CA GLN A 112 -4.74 -9.23 -15.86
C GLN A 112 -3.46 -8.57 -16.46
N ASP A 113 -3.65 -7.49 -17.22
CA ASP A 113 -2.56 -6.71 -17.82
C ASP A 113 -2.10 -5.52 -16.96
N THR A 114 -2.68 -5.36 -15.75
CA THR A 114 -2.41 -4.29 -14.77
C THR A 114 -2.93 -2.91 -15.18
N LEU A 115 -3.77 -2.84 -16.21
CA LEU A 115 -4.46 -1.64 -16.63
C LEU A 115 -5.93 -1.69 -16.21
N ASP A 116 -6.53 -0.53 -15.99
CA ASP A 116 -7.97 -0.44 -15.71
C ASP A 116 -8.76 -0.71 -16.99
N ASP A 117 -9.56 -1.79 -17.02
CA ASP A 117 -10.40 -2.19 -18.16
C ASP A 117 -11.35 -1.07 -18.65
N ARG A 118 -11.67 -0.09 -17.80
CA ARG A 118 -12.56 1.02 -18.12
C ARG A 118 -11.86 2.13 -18.89
N THR A 119 -10.56 2.33 -18.64
CA THR A 119 -9.80 3.49 -19.14
C THR A 119 -8.60 3.10 -19.98
N GLY A 120 -8.09 1.87 -19.86
CA GLY A 120 -6.85 1.41 -20.49
C GLY A 120 -5.58 2.04 -19.87
N ASN A 121 -5.69 2.68 -18.72
CA ASN A 121 -4.57 3.35 -18.06
C ASN A 121 -4.09 2.57 -16.83
N PRO A 122 -2.80 2.73 -16.41
CA PRO A 122 -2.33 2.26 -15.12
C PRO A 122 -3.19 2.79 -13.97
N ILE A 123 -3.40 1.96 -12.95
CA ILE A 123 -4.24 2.31 -11.80
C ILE A 123 -3.35 2.94 -10.72
N GLU A 124 -3.56 4.22 -10.44
CA GLU A 124 -2.78 4.93 -9.43
C GLU A 124 -3.18 4.49 -8.01
N VAL A 125 -2.14 4.20 -7.19
CA VAL A 125 -2.26 3.98 -5.75
C VAL A 125 -1.89 5.27 -5.04
N LEU A 126 -2.74 5.70 -4.09
CA LEU A 126 -2.65 6.98 -3.40
C LEU A 126 -2.31 6.77 -1.92
N ALA A 127 -1.56 7.71 -1.33
CA ALA A 127 -1.35 7.75 0.11
C ALA A 127 -2.68 7.99 0.84
N LEU A 128 -2.99 7.14 1.83
CA LEU A 128 -4.23 7.21 2.63
C LEU A 128 -4.37 8.54 3.37
N ALA A 129 -3.27 9.06 3.88
CA ALA A 129 -3.16 10.33 4.58
C ALA A 129 -1.72 10.87 4.43
N GLU A 130 -1.48 12.08 4.92
CA GLU A 130 -0.13 12.61 5.03
C GLU A 130 0.78 11.66 5.84
N GLY A 131 2.03 11.51 5.42
CA GLY A 131 2.97 10.65 6.11
C GLY A 131 4.40 10.69 5.56
N ILE A 132 5.22 9.78 6.07
CA ILE A 132 6.62 9.59 5.69
C ILE A 132 6.79 8.17 5.15
N VAL A 133 7.43 8.03 4.00
CA VAL A 133 7.78 6.72 3.40
C VAL A 133 8.92 6.10 4.20
N VAL A 134 8.63 5.02 4.93
CA VAL A 134 9.60 4.38 5.84
C VAL A 134 10.20 3.09 5.27
N SER A 135 9.59 2.48 4.27
CA SER A 135 10.16 1.33 3.56
C SER A 135 9.54 1.19 2.17
N THR A 136 10.34 0.74 1.21
CA THR A 136 9.90 0.42 -0.15
C THR A 136 10.58 -0.84 -0.66
N PHE A 137 9.92 -1.51 -1.60
CA PHE A 137 10.51 -2.57 -2.39
C PHE A 137 9.89 -2.60 -3.79
N SER A 138 10.71 -2.69 -4.84
CA SER A 138 10.28 -2.60 -6.24
C SER A 138 10.97 -3.62 -7.17
N GLU A 139 11.63 -4.63 -6.61
CA GLU A 139 12.48 -5.56 -7.37
C GLU A 139 11.88 -6.96 -7.52
N TRP A 140 10.60 -7.14 -7.18
CA TRP A 140 9.96 -8.43 -7.33
C TRP A 140 9.91 -8.88 -8.79
N ARG A 141 10.15 -10.19 -9.04
CA ARG A 141 10.14 -10.82 -10.37
C ARG A 141 9.35 -12.13 -10.34
N PRO A 142 8.68 -12.51 -11.44
CA PRO A 142 7.95 -13.78 -11.55
C PRO A 142 8.82 -15.04 -11.34
N SER A 143 10.10 -14.99 -11.72
CA SER A 143 11.08 -16.07 -11.47
C SER A 143 11.26 -16.40 -9.99
N SER A 144 10.76 -15.54 -9.09
CA SER A 144 10.80 -15.75 -7.64
C SER A 144 9.92 -16.91 -7.15
N PHE A 145 9.14 -17.58 -8.01
CA PHE A 145 8.37 -18.75 -7.61
C PHE A 145 9.24 -19.93 -7.17
N GLU A 146 10.44 -20.05 -7.75
CA GLU A 146 11.40 -21.12 -7.44
C GLU A 146 12.30 -20.76 -6.25
N ASP A 147 12.32 -19.49 -5.85
CA ASP A 147 13.08 -18.97 -4.72
C ASP A 147 12.13 -18.51 -3.59
N PRO A 148 11.85 -19.39 -2.62
CA PRO A 148 10.99 -19.03 -1.49
C PRO A 148 11.56 -17.90 -0.61
N GLY A 149 12.86 -17.62 -0.67
CA GLY A 149 13.51 -16.50 0.01
C GLY A 149 13.17 -15.14 -0.62
N ASN A 150 13.01 -15.10 -1.94
CA ASN A 150 12.52 -13.95 -2.68
C ASN A 150 10.99 -13.83 -2.69
N GLY A 151 10.32 -14.82 -2.12
CA GLY A 151 8.87 -14.88 -2.01
C GLY A 151 8.31 -13.82 -1.08
N LYS A 152 8.60 -12.56 -1.34
CA LYS A 152 7.87 -11.47 -0.70
C LYS A 152 6.42 -11.59 -1.14
N ARG A 153 5.60 -12.18 -0.27
CA ARG A 153 4.19 -12.52 -0.56
C ARG A 153 3.42 -11.31 -1.07
N GLY A 154 3.77 -10.12 -0.57
CA GLY A 154 3.22 -8.85 -1.00
C GLY A 154 3.80 -8.31 -2.32
N GLY A 155 4.87 -8.90 -2.86
CA GLY A 155 5.54 -8.37 -4.05
C GLY A 155 6.19 -7.01 -3.81
N ASN A 156 6.03 -6.09 -4.75
CA ASN A 156 6.43 -4.70 -4.59
C ASN A 156 5.50 -4.00 -3.62
N TYR A 157 6.07 -3.11 -2.79
CA TYR A 157 5.30 -2.46 -1.72
C TYR A 157 5.88 -1.12 -1.29
N VAL A 158 5.03 -0.36 -0.58
CA VAL A 158 5.36 0.87 0.14
C VAL A 158 4.83 0.78 1.57
N TRP A 159 5.63 1.19 2.55
CA TRP A 159 5.21 1.48 3.91
C TRP A 159 5.24 2.98 4.17
N ILE A 160 4.18 3.51 4.75
CA ILE A 160 4.09 4.92 5.15
C ILE A 160 3.75 4.98 6.63
N TYR A 161 4.53 5.76 7.39
CA TYR A 161 4.20 6.14 8.75
C TYR A 161 3.36 7.42 8.73
N HIS A 162 2.22 7.42 9.41
CA HIS A 162 1.29 8.54 9.54
C HIS A 162 1.33 9.09 10.97
N PRO A 163 2.13 10.15 11.26
CA PRO A 163 2.32 10.66 12.63
C PRO A 163 1.01 11.05 13.31
N ALA A 164 0.14 11.74 12.60
CA ALA A 164 -1.13 12.22 13.13
C ALA A 164 -2.12 11.10 13.50
N LEU A 165 -1.97 9.92 12.91
CA LEU A 165 -2.79 8.74 13.17
C LEU A 165 -2.09 7.73 14.08
N THR A 166 -0.78 7.86 14.27
CA THR A 166 0.08 6.86 14.93
C THR A 166 -0.07 5.48 14.29
N LEU A 167 -0.19 5.45 12.96
CA LEU A 167 -0.36 4.25 12.14
C LEU A 167 0.75 4.10 11.12
N LEU A 168 1.02 2.86 10.77
CA LEU A 168 1.75 2.46 9.58
C LEU A 168 0.76 1.89 8.56
N SER A 169 0.83 2.34 7.31
CA SER A 169 0.08 1.76 6.21
C SER A 169 1.01 1.01 5.26
N TYR A 170 0.57 -0.16 4.81
CA TYR A 170 1.28 -1.02 3.89
C TYR A 170 0.46 -1.22 2.63
N TYR A 171 1.04 -0.88 1.50
CA TYR A 171 0.46 -1.01 0.17
C TYR A 171 1.25 -2.06 -0.59
N ALA A 172 0.61 -3.13 -1.02
CA ALA A 172 1.29 -4.25 -1.67
C ALA A 172 0.67 -4.63 -3.02
N HIS A 173 1.35 -5.51 -3.73
CA HIS A 173 1.05 -5.96 -5.09
C HIS A 173 1.22 -4.87 -6.15
N LEU A 174 2.16 -3.93 -5.92
CA LEU A 174 2.40 -2.78 -6.78
C LEU A 174 3.15 -3.19 -8.07
N GLU A 175 2.84 -2.52 -9.18
CA GLU A 175 3.62 -2.63 -10.43
C GLU A 175 4.86 -1.75 -10.35
N THR A 176 4.66 -0.46 -10.08
CA THR A 176 5.73 0.51 -9.92
C THR A 176 5.63 1.21 -8.59
N VAL A 177 6.76 1.63 -8.03
CA VAL A 177 6.84 2.51 -6.86
C VAL A 177 7.44 3.83 -7.34
N THR A 178 6.77 4.95 -7.06
CA THR A 178 7.15 6.29 -7.54
C THR A 178 7.69 7.21 -6.45
N VAL A 179 7.62 6.78 -5.20
CA VAL A 179 8.13 7.53 -4.04
C VAL A 179 9.44 6.95 -3.53
N GLN A 180 10.19 7.77 -2.80
CA GLN A 180 11.50 7.43 -2.25
C GLN A 180 11.44 7.28 -0.73
N LEU A 181 12.41 6.55 -0.17
CA LEU A 181 12.61 6.45 1.28
C LEU A 181 12.80 7.83 1.90
N GLY A 182 12.14 8.08 3.02
CA GLY A 182 12.17 9.36 3.71
C GLY A 182 11.31 10.46 3.06
N GLU A 183 10.70 10.21 1.92
CA GLU A 183 9.82 11.18 1.27
C GLU A 183 8.59 11.47 2.14
N ARG A 184 8.27 12.76 2.31
CA ARG A 184 7.02 13.22 2.90
C ARG A 184 5.96 13.26 1.83
N VAL A 185 4.89 12.51 2.02
CA VAL A 185 3.76 12.44 1.08
C VAL A 185 2.53 13.12 1.66
N ALA A 186 1.81 13.82 0.82
CA ALA A 186 0.49 14.34 1.19
C ALA A 186 -0.57 13.25 1.08
N GLY A 187 -1.66 13.36 1.84
CA GLY A 187 -2.83 12.50 1.64
C GLY A 187 -3.38 12.66 0.22
N GLY A 188 -3.67 11.54 -0.45
CA GLY A 188 -4.11 11.53 -1.85
C GLY A 188 -3.01 11.69 -2.89
N GLN A 189 -1.75 11.84 -2.48
CA GLN A 189 -0.62 11.86 -3.42
C GLN A 189 -0.44 10.48 -4.08
N PRO A 190 -0.25 10.39 -5.42
CA PRO A 190 0.15 9.14 -6.07
C PRO A 190 1.51 8.66 -5.54
N ILE A 191 1.58 7.38 -5.13
CA ILE A 191 2.78 6.76 -4.56
C ILE A 191 3.27 5.56 -5.38
N ALA A 192 2.39 5.00 -6.22
CA ALA A 192 2.66 3.80 -6.98
C ALA A 192 1.61 3.62 -8.08
N THR A 193 1.83 2.62 -8.94
CA THR A 193 0.77 2.01 -9.74
C THR A 193 0.47 0.60 -9.23
N LEU A 194 -0.80 0.20 -9.30
CA LEU A 194 -1.24 -1.12 -8.91
C LEU A 194 -0.79 -2.17 -9.92
N GLY A 195 -0.39 -3.33 -9.41
CA GLY A 195 0.04 -4.47 -10.20
C GLY A 195 -0.47 -5.78 -9.66
N ARG A 196 0.29 -6.84 -10.00
CA ARG A 196 0.02 -8.21 -9.60
C ARG A 196 1.25 -8.90 -9.03
N THR A 197 2.19 -8.12 -8.50
CA THR A 197 3.43 -8.64 -7.93
C THR A 197 3.18 -9.38 -6.62
N GLY A 198 4.06 -10.33 -6.28
CA GLY A 198 3.92 -11.18 -5.10
C GLY A 198 3.21 -12.51 -5.38
N THR A 199 3.57 -13.53 -4.60
CA THR A 199 3.19 -14.93 -4.86
C THR A 199 1.68 -15.17 -4.87
N ASN A 200 0.92 -14.41 -4.09
CA ASN A 200 -0.54 -14.58 -4.05
C ASN A 200 -1.26 -13.84 -5.19
N ALA A 201 -0.88 -12.58 -5.45
CA ALA A 201 -1.54 -11.76 -6.45
C ALA A 201 -1.17 -12.14 -7.88
N TYR A 202 0.05 -12.64 -8.10
CA TYR A 202 0.51 -13.06 -9.42
C TYR A 202 -0.23 -14.29 -9.96
N ALA A 203 -0.75 -15.15 -9.09
CA ALA A 203 -1.47 -16.34 -9.51
C ALA A 203 -2.70 -15.97 -10.36
N GLU A 204 -2.89 -16.63 -11.51
CA GLU A 204 -3.99 -16.39 -12.47
C GLU A 204 -5.38 -16.42 -11.79
N ARG A 205 -5.55 -17.26 -10.78
CA ARG A 205 -6.79 -17.36 -9.97
C ARG A 205 -7.08 -16.13 -9.11
N SER A 206 -6.11 -15.24 -8.93
CA SER A 206 -6.26 -14.07 -8.06
C SER A 206 -6.69 -12.86 -8.88
N PRO A 207 -7.82 -12.20 -8.61
CA PRO A 207 -8.15 -10.92 -9.19
C PRO A 207 -7.12 -9.86 -8.82
N THR A 208 -6.90 -8.89 -9.70
CA THR A 208 -6.03 -7.74 -9.41
C THR A 208 -6.61 -6.91 -8.28
N HIS A 209 -5.82 -6.64 -7.25
CA HIS A 209 -6.25 -5.91 -6.06
C HIS A 209 -5.08 -5.21 -5.36
N LEU A 210 -5.38 -4.11 -4.67
CA LEU A 210 -4.49 -3.52 -3.69
C LEU A 210 -4.68 -4.23 -2.35
N HIS A 211 -3.61 -4.78 -1.78
CA HIS A 211 -3.60 -5.26 -0.41
C HIS A 211 -3.18 -4.11 0.52
N LEU A 212 -4.14 -3.60 1.30
CA LEU A 212 -3.93 -2.50 2.26
C LEU A 212 -3.98 -3.02 3.68
N MET A 213 -2.85 -2.94 4.39
CA MET A 213 -2.77 -3.26 5.82
C MET A 213 -2.47 -2.00 6.62
N LEU A 214 -3.10 -1.88 7.78
CA LEU A 214 -2.78 -0.85 8.77
C LEU A 214 -2.31 -1.50 10.06
N LEU A 215 -1.23 -0.95 10.63
CA LEU A 215 -0.70 -1.37 11.93
C LEU A 215 -0.58 -0.17 12.86
N ARG A 216 -0.84 -0.36 14.15
CA ARG A 216 -0.48 0.62 15.16
C ARG A 216 1.04 0.72 15.24
N ALA A 217 1.57 1.93 15.20
CA ALA A 217 3.03 2.12 15.24
C ALA A 217 3.68 1.69 16.57
N ASN A 218 2.92 1.68 17.67
CA ASN A 218 3.44 1.38 19.01
C ASN A 218 3.69 -0.10 19.27
N ASP A 219 2.87 -0.97 18.67
CA ASP A 219 2.85 -2.41 18.99
C ASP A 219 2.67 -3.31 17.77
N MET A 220 2.60 -2.72 16.56
CA MET A 220 2.36 -3.42 15.28
C MET A 220 1.08 -4.26 15.29
N THR A 221 0.09 -3.91 16.13
CA THR A 221 -1.22 -4.55 16.12
C THR A 221 -2.01 -4.15 14.87
N PRO A 222 -2.59 -5.11 14.13
CA PRO A 222 -3.42 -4.82 12.97
C PRO A 222 -4.67 -3.99 13.33
N VAL A 223 -4.95 -3.01 12.50
CA VAL A 223 -6.16 -2.17 12.55
C VAL A 223 -6.97 -2.43 11.29
N ASP A 224 -8.28 -2.62 11.43
CA ASP A 224 -9.15 -2.77 10.26
C ASP A 224 -9.17 -1.48 9.44
N PRO A 225 -8.73 -1.50 8.17
CA PRO A 225 -8.80 -0.33 7.31
C PRO A 225 -10.22 0.14 6.98
N PHE A 226 -11.22 -0.76 7.01
CA PHE A 226 -12.56 -0.49 6.50
C PHE A 226 -13.25 0.72 7.15
N PRO A 227 -13.26 0.90 8.49
CA PRO A 227 -13.85 2.08 9.13
C PRO A 227 -13.19 3.39 8.70
N LEU A 228 -11.87 3.37 8.43
CA LEU A 228 -11.14 4.54 7.98
C LEU A 228 -11.44 4.83 6.50
N LEU A 229 -11.50 3.81 5.66
CA LEU A 229 -11.89 3.93 4.25
C LEU A 229 -13.33 4.43 4.10
N ALA A 230 -14.23 4.09 5.02
CA ALA A 230 -15.61 4.58 5.02
C ALA A 230 -15.73 6.09 5.30
N GLN A 231 -14.69 6.71 5.85
CA GLN A 231 -14.64 8.16 6.13
C GLN A 231 -14.07 8.96 4.94
N THR A 232 -13.59 8.29 3.89
CA THR A 232 -12.99 9.00 2.74
C THR A 232 -14.00 9.95 2.12
N SER A 233 -13.67 11.24 2.18
CA SER A 233 -14.44 12.30 1.55
C SER A 233 -14.17 12.24 0.04
N GLY A 234 -15.14 11.77 -0.72
CA GLY A 234 -15.01 11.65 -2.16
C GLY A 234 -15.32 10.24 -2.60
N GLY A 235 -16.60 9.98 -2.77
CA GLY A 235 -17.01 8.98 -3.76
C GLY A 235 -16.44 9.36 -5.12
N PRO A 236 -16.45 8.46 -6.10
CA PRO A 236 -15.86 8.70 -7.40
C PRO A 236 -16.30 10.05 -7.93
N GLU A 237 -15.36 10.85 -8.36
CA GLU A 237 -15.61 11.98 -9.25
C GLU A 237 -16.65 11.51 -10.26
N LYS A 238 -17.76 12.21 -10.40
CA LYS A 238 -18.88 11.78 -11.26
C LYS A 238 -18.31 11.22 -12.55
N GLU A 239 -18.55 9.93 -12.79
CA GLU A 239 -18.08 9.24 -13.99
C GLU A 239 -18.39 10.13 -15.21
N ALA A 240 -17.33 10.59 -15.89
CA ALA A 240 -17.49 11.12 -17.22
C ALA A 240 -18.12 10.00 -18.07
N PRO A 241 -19.15 10.28 -18.87
CA PRO A 241 -19.83 9.24 -19.64
C PRO A 241 -18.83 8.50 -20.51
N VAL A 242 -18.67 7.21 -20.25
CA VAL A 242 -17.83 6.30 -21.03
C VAL A 242 -18.30 6.37 -22.47
N ALA A 243 -17.49 6.93 -23.36
CA ALA A 243 -17.72 6.83 -24.79
C ALA A 243 -17.77 5.34 -25.15
N ALA A 244 -18.93 4.88 -25.62
CA ALA A 244 -19.14 3.48 -25.95
C ALA A 244 -18.08 3.01 -26.96
N ALA A 245 -17.28 2.03 -26.58
CA ALA A 245 -16.30 1.41 -27.46
C ALA A 245 -17.01 0.89 -28.74
N PRO A 246 -16.44 1.07 -29.94
CA PRO A 246 -17.06 0.63 -31.17
C PRO A 246 -17.21 -0.89 -31.15
N ARG A 247 -18.45 -1.38 -31.25
CA ARG A 247 -18.77 -2.81 -31.37
C ARG A 247 -18.03 -3.37 -32.58
N LYS A 248 -17.13 -4.33 -32.35
CA LYS A 248 -16.51 -5.10 -33.43
C LYS A 248 -17.60 -5.75 -34.27
N ALA A 249 -17.66 -5.41 -35.56
CA ALA A 249 -18.58 -5.99 -36.50
C ALA A 249 -18.32 -7.49 -36.61
N VAL A 250 -19.31 -8.30 -36.25
CA VAL A 250 -19.28 -9.76 -36.47
C VAL A 250 -19.39 -9.97 -37.97
N SER A 251 -18.29 -10.37 -38.60
CA SER A 251 -18.29 -10.83 -39.99
C SER A 251 -19.12 -12.10 -40.10
N LYS A 252 -20.30 -12.02 -40.72
CA LYS A 252 -21.06 -13.19 -41.14
C LYS A 252 -20.30 -13.86 -42.28
N ARG A 253 -19.67 -15.03 -42.01
CA ARG A 253 -19.26 -15.92 -43.10
C ARG A 253 -20.54 -16.46 -43.77
N VAL A 254 -20.73 -16.10 -45.02
CA VAL A 254 -21.68 -16.71 -45.93
C VAL A 254 -21.09 -18.06 -46.38
N ARG A 255 -21.88 -19.11 -46.32
CA ARG A 255 -21.55 -20.42 -46.87
C ARG A 255 -21.68 -20.39 -48.38
#